data_5e3b78b96c11b6a2b58c2c1465a8f2ac
#
_entry.id   5e3b78b96c11b6a2b58c2c1465a8f2ac
#
_cell.length_a   1.000
_cell.length_b   1.000
_cell.length_c   1.000
_cell.angle_alpha   90.00
_cell.angle_beta   90.00
_cell.angle_gamma   90.00
#
_symmetry.space_group_name_H-M   'P 1'
#
loop_
_entity.id
_entity.type
_entity.pdbx_description
1 polymer ?
#
loop_
_entity_poly.entity_id
_entity_poly.type
_entity_poly.pdbx_seq_one_letter_code
_entity_poly.pdbx_strand_id
1 'polypeptide(L)'
;MAKKDELEFEEGVEGTASKPNNSEKLKALQAAMDKIEKSFGKGSIMRMGNDQVQEVEVIPTGSIALNAALGVGGYPKGRIIEIYGPESSGKTTLAIHAIAEAQKAGGIAAFIDAEHAFDRFYAAKLGVDIDNLWISQPDNGEQALEIAEQLIRSSAIDIIVIDSVAALTPKAEIEGDMGDNRVGLQARLMSQALRKLTSTISKTNTTCIFINQLREKIGVMFGNPETTTGGNALKFYASVRLDIRRATQLKDGEEVIGNQVRVKVVKNKVAPPFRKAEFDIMFGEGISRSGEIIDLGSELGIIKKSGSWYSYNDTKLGQGRDAAKQCIQDNPELAEELEGLIFSALKDKE
;
A
#
# COMPACT_ATOMS: atom_id res chain seq x y z
N MET A 1 88.79 9.19 17.54
CA MET A 1 88.76 8.66 16.19
C MET A 1 87.84 7.44 16.18
N ALA A 2 86.61 7.64 15.75
CA ALA A 2 85.64 6.57 15.58
C ALA A 2 85.00 6.76 14.19
N LYS A 3 85.15 5.71 13.35
CA LYS A 3 84.59 5.64 12.00
C LYS A 3 83.05 5.53 12.08
N LYS A 4 82.37 6.31 11.28
CA LYS A 4 80.99 6.14 10.90
C LYS A 4 80.88 5.07 9.82
N ASP A 5 80.13 4.00 10.09
CA ASP A 5 79.67 3.08 9.07
C ASP A 5 78.32 3.58 8.58
N GLU A 6 78.22 3.95 7.31
CA GLU A 6 77.02 4.24 6.59
C GLU A 6 76.39 2.93 6.14
N LEU A 7 75.17 2.69 6.65
CA LEU A 7 74.33 1.60 6.17
C LEU A 7 73.45 2.19 5.04
N GLU A 8 73.69 1.78 3.83
CA GLU A 8 72.84 1.98 2.67
C GLU A 8 71.60 1.14 2.84
N PHE A 9 70.41 1.82 2.90
CA PHE A 9 69.09 1.18 2.78
C PHE A 9 68.76 1.07 1.30
N GLU A 10 68.72 -0.15 0.78
CA GLU A 10 68.08 -0.43 -0.52
C GLU A 10 66.59 -0.12 -0.46
N GLU A 11 66.13 0.88 -1.22
CA GLU A 11 64.73 1.14 -1.50
C GLU A 11 64.12 -0.02 -2.29
N GLY A 12 63.32 -0.85 -1.63
CA GLY A 12 62.50 -1.84 -2.26
C GLY A 12 61.46 -1.17 -3.19
N VAL A 13 61.49 -1.52 -4.46
CA VAL A 13 60.57 -1.11 -5.49
C VAL A 13 59.18 -1.67 -5.11
N GLU A 14 58.34 -0.88 -4.45
CA GLU A 14 56.90 -1.14 -4.35
C GLU A 14 56.29 -1.01 -5.74
N GLY A 15 55.87 -2.15 -6.28
CA GLY A 15 55.07 -2.23 -7.49
C GLY A 15 53.75 -1.52 -7.29
N THR A 16 53.67 -0.26 -7.71
CA THR A 16 52.40 0.50 -7.79
C THR A 16 51.52 -0.19 -8.81
N ALA A 17 50.60 -1.04 -8.35
CA ALA A 17 49.48 -1.49 -9.16
C ALA A 17 48.70 -0.24 -9.58
N SER A 18 48.93 0.22 -10.81
CA SER A 18 48.22 1.35 -11.40
C SER A 18 46.73 1.06 -11.36
N LYS A 19 45.94 1.92 -10.72
CA LYS A 19 44.46 1.83 -10.71
C LYS A 19 44.01 1.76 -12.18
N PRO A 20 43.22 0.75 -12.59
CA PRO A 20 42.85 0.58 -13.99
C PRO A 20 42.16 1.84 -14.50
N ASN A 21 42.55 2.28 -15.70
CA ASN A 21 42.00 3.46 -16.37
C ASN A 21 40.47 3.28 -16.51
N ASN A 22 39.71 4.35 -16.44
CA ASN A 22 38.25 4.31 -16.45
C ASN A 22 37.66 3.58 -17.69
N SER A 23 38.39 3.61 -18.83
CA SER A 23 38.07 2.86 -20.07
C SER A 23 38.23 1.34 -19.92
N GLU A 24 39.24 0.87 -19.19
CA GLU A 24 39.48 -0.56 -18.93
C GLU A 24 38.42 -1.11 -17.94
N LYS A 25 38.05 -0.31 -16.95
CA LYS A 25 36.96 -0.68 -16.02
C LYS A 25 35.62 -0.81 -16.74
N LEU A 26 35.31 0.11 -17.67
CA LEU A 26 34.07 0.05 -18.45
C LEU A 26 34.03 -1.16 -19.38
N LYS A 27 35.18 -1.54 -20.02
CA LYS A 27 35.24 -2.75 -20.84
C LYS A 27 35.05 -4.02 -20.01
N ALA A 28 35.70 -4.09 -18.83
CA ALA A 28 35.53 -5.22 -17.92
C ALA A 28 34.09 -5.33 -17.41
N LEU A 29 33.44 -4.19 -17.11
CA LEU A 29 32.04 -4.15 -16.71
C LEU A 29 31.12 -4.63 -17.85
N GLN A 30 31.34 -4.17 -19.09
CA GLN A 30 30.56 -4.62 -20.25
C GLN A 30 30.65 -6.13 -20.45
N ALA A 31 31.86 -6.69 -20.38
CA ALA A 31 32.05 -8.13 -20.49
C ALA A 31 31.35 -8.92 -19.36
N ALA A 32 31.33 -8.35 -18.14
CA ALA A 32 30.58 -8.94 -17.03
C ALA A 32 29.07 -8.88 -17.27
N MET A 33 28.55 -7.76 -17.78
CA MET A 33 27.13 -7.58 -18.12
C MET A 33 26.71 -8.60 -19.19
N ASP A 34 27.48 -8.75 -20.28
CA ASP A 34 27.21 -9.70 -21.35
C ASP A 34 27.17 -11.15 -20.82
N LYS A 35 28.07 -11.50 -19.88
CA LYS A 35 28.05 -12.80 -19.22
C LYS A 35 26.85 -13.01 -18.32
N ILE A 36 26.43 -12.00 -17.58
CA ILE A 36 25.24 -12.03 -16.73
C ILE A 36 23.98 -12.22 -17.59
N GLU A 37 23.80 -11.43 -18.65
CA GLU A 37 22.68 -11.55 -19.56
C GLU A 37 22.61 -12.91 -20.26
N LYS A 38 23.76 -13.46 -20.63
CA LYS A 38 23.86 -14.82 -21.22
C LYS A 38 23.48 -15.91 -20.23
N SER A 39 23.80 -15.74 -18.95
CA SER A 39 23.53 -16.75 -17.91
C SER A 39 22.12 -16.64 -17.32
N PHE A 40 21.56 -15.44 -17.19
CA PHE A 40 20.32 -15.16 -16.46
C PHE A 40 19.21 -14.55 -17.34
N GLY A 41 19.49 -14.26 -18.60
CA GLY A 41 18.57 -13.65 -19.55
C GLY A 41 18.72 -12.13 -19.67
N LYS A 42 18.21 -11.59 -20.79
CA LYS A 42 18.21 -10.13 -21.04
C LYS A 42 17.41 -9.40 -19.94
N GLY A 43 17.92 -8.25 -19.49
CA GLY A 43 17.30 -7.46 -18.42
C GLY A 43 17.64 -7.90 -17.00
N SER A 44 18.51 -8.92 -16.84
CA SER A 44 19.02 -9.35 -15.53
C SER A 44 19.89 -8.28 -14.85
N ILE A 45 20.46 -7.38 -15.63
CA ILE A 45 21.20 -6.21 -15.20
C ILE A 45 20.88 -5.04 -16.13
N MET A 46 20.69 -3.85 -15.59
CA MET A 46 20.41 -2.65 -16.38
C MET A 46 21.15 -1.43 -15.79
N ARG A 47 21.41 -0.45 -16.65
CA ARG A 47 22.01 0.81 -16.24
C ARG A 47 20.90 1.85 -16.08
N MET A 48 20.69 2.34 -14.85
CA MET A 48 19.59 3.26 -14.51
C MET A 48 19.58 4.60 -15.27
N GLY A 49 20.68 4.97 -15.95
CA GLY A 49 20.75 6.25 -16.68
C GLY A 49 20.20 6.25 -18.10
N ASN A 50 19.85 5.09 -18.65
CA ASN A 50 19.37 4.96 -20.04
C ASN A 50 17.88 4.64 -20.14
N ASP A 51 17.24 4.26 -19.05
CA ASP A 51 15.84 3.90 -19.04
C ASP A 51 15.00 5.11 -18.63
N GLN A 52 13.93 5.35 -19.38
CA GLN A 52 12.88 6.26 -18.98
C GLN A 52 12.42 5.83 -17.58
N VAL A 53 12.27 6.77 -16.67
CA VAL A 53 11.67 6.53 -15.36
C VAL A 53 10.32 5.85 -15.62
N GLN A 54 10.25 4.53 -15.40
CA GLN A 54 8.98 3.82 -15.55
C GLN A 54 8.03 4.38 -14.50
N GLU A 55 6.94 4.96 -14.96
CA GLU A 55 5.85 5.35 -14.06
C GLU A 55 5.37 4.11 -13.31
N VAL A 56 5.19 4.24 -12.01
CA VAL A 56 4.70 3.15 -11.17
C VAL A 56 3.23 2.92 -11.50
N GLU A 57 2.89 1.80 -12.10
CA GLU A 57 1.50 1.42 -12.29
C GLU A 57 0.81 1.26 -10.93
N VAL A 58 -0.43 1.74 -10.84
CA VAL A 58 -1.18 1.75 -9.59
C VAL A 58 -2.62 1.29 -9.77
N ILE A 59 -3.23 0.88 -8.65
CA ILE A 59 -4.68 0.73 -8.51
C ILE A 59 -5.15 1.88 -7.62
N PRO A 60 -6.09 2.74 -8.05
CA PRO A 60 -6.64 3.80 -7.22
C PRO A 60 -7.22 3.25 -5.92
N THR A 61 -7.16 4.04 -4.85
CA THR A 61 -7.63 3.60 -3.53
C THR A 61 -9.14 3.78 -3.33
N GLY A 62 -9.79 4.54 -4.22
CA GLY A 62 -11.15 5.03 -4.05
C GLY A 62 -11.23 6.37 -3.30
N SER A 63 -10.14 6.83 -2.69
CA SER A 63 -10.02 8.14 -2.02
C SER A 63 -9.03 9.04 -2.75
N ILE A 64 -9.46 10.26 -3.09
CA ILE A 64 -8.62 11.28 -3.74
C ILE A 64 -7.46 11.67 -2.81
N ALA A 65 -7.78 11.92 -1.54
CA ALA A 65 -6.80 12.31 -0.53
C ALA A 65 -5.73 11.23 -0.31
N LEU A 66 -6.15 9.95 -0.27
CA LEU A 66 -5.21 8.84 -0.08
C LEU A 66 -4.36 8.58 -1.32
N ASN A 67 -4.93 8.72 -2.52
CA ASN A 67 -4.18 8.64 -3.77
C ASN A 67 -3.05 9.68 -3.80
N ALA A 68 -3.34 10.92 -3.41
CA ALA A 68 -2.33 11.98 -3.27
C ALA A 68 -1.31 11.69 -2.16
N ALA A 69 -1.76 11.22 -0.99
CA ALA A 69 -0.87 10.90 0.12
C ALA A 69 0.11 9.75 -0.21
N LEU A 70 -0.26 8.84 -1.11
CA LEU A 70 0.62 7.78 -1.61
C LEU A 70 1.68 8.28 -2.59
N GLY A 71 1.51 9.47 -3.19
CA GLY A 71 2.47 10.14 -4.06
C GLY A 71 2.61 9.56 -5.46
N VAL A 72 1.99 8.42 -5.73
CA VAL A 72 1.97 7.75 -7.05
C VAL A 72 0.55 7.56 -7.60
N GLY A 73 -0.46 8.10 -6.90
CA GLY A 73 -1.85 8.07 -7.34
C GLY A 73 -2.65 6.82 -6.96
N GLY A 74 -2.09 5.90 -6.16
CA GLY A 74 -2.79 4.70 -5.73
C GLY A 74 -1.89 3.64 -5.12
N TYR A 75 -2.41 2.44 -4.96
CA TYR A 75 -1.66 1.26 -4.51
C TYR A 75 -0.73 0.79 -5.63
N PRO A 76 0.61 0.72 -5.41
CA PRO A 76 1.54 0.29 -6.44
C PRO A 76 1.32 -1.17 -6.83
N LYS A 77 1.23 -1.45 -8.13
CA LYS A 77 1.17 -2.81 -8.67
C LYS A 77 2.49 -3.55 -8.43
N GLY A 78 2.42 -4.88 -8.36
CA GLY A 78 3.58 -5.72 -8.11
C GLY A 78 4.18 -5.57 -6.71
N ARG A 79 3.39 -5.08 -5.73
CA ARG A 79 3.84 -4.78 -4.37
C ARG A 79 2.91 -5.35 -3.30
N ILE A 80 3.48 -5.54 -2.12
CA ILE A 80 2.76 -5.89 -0.90
C ILE A 80 2.41 -4.61 -0.15
N ILE A 81 1.14 -4.47 0.21
CA ILE A 81 0.58 -3.38 1.00
C ILE A 81 0.03 -3.96 2.31
N GLU A 82 0.29 -3.31 3.43
CA GLU A 82 -0.35 -3.61 4.71
C GLU A 82 -1.27 -2.45 5.10
N ILE A 83 -2.53 -2.76 5.35
CA ILE A 83 -3.52 -1.84 5.93
C ILE A 83 -3.81 -2.32 7.34
N TYR A 84 -3.52 -1.52 8.36
CA TYR A 84 -3.73 -1.90 9.74
C TYR A 84 -4.34 -0.77 10.56
N GLY A 85 -4.96 -1.12 11.66
CA GLY A 85 -5.62 -0.18 12.57
C GLY A 85 -6.52 -0.89 13.56
N PRO A 86 -7.16 -0.12 14.46
CA PRO A 86 -8.15 -0.64 15.40
C PRO A 86 -9.33 -1.32 14.70
N GLU A 87 -10.11 -2.06 15.47
CA GLU A 87 -11.37 -2.61 14.98
C GLU A 87 -12.31 -1.49 14.51
N SER A 88 -13.12 -1.78 13.48
CA SER A 88 -14.09 -0.85 12.89
C SER A 88 -13.50 0.49 12.43
N SER A 89 -12.20 0.53 12.07
CA SER A 89 -11.55 1.74 11.56
C SER A 89 -11.71 1.93 10.04
N GLY A 90 -12.29 0.96 9.30
CA GLY A 90 -12.47 1.04 7.85
C GLY A 90 -11.42 0.30 7.02
N LYS A 91 -10.62 -0.60 7.60
CA LYS A 91 -9.58 -1.38 6.88
C LYS A 91 -10.15 -2.17 5.71
N THR A 92 -11.17 -2.97 5.98
CA THR A 92 -11.85 -3.80 4.97
C THR A 92 -12.54 -2.93 3.92
N THR A 93 -13.16 -1.82 4.32
CA THR A 93 -13.77 -0.85 3.40
C THR A 93 -12.75 -0.30 2.40
N LEU A 94 -11.56 0.09 2.86
CA LEU A 94 -10.47 0.56 1.99
C LEU A 94 -10.03 -0.52 0.98
N ALA A 95 -9.91 -1.77 1.43
CA ALA A 95 -9.52 -2.88 0.56
C ALA A 95 -10.61 -3.22 -0.46
N ILE A 96 -11.90 -3.17 -0.06
CA ILE A 96 -13.02 -3.39 -0.96
C ILE A 96 -13.09 -2.29 -2.04
N HIS A 97 -12.87 -1.03 -1.69
CA HIS A 97 -12.76 0.05 -2.69
C HIS A 97 -11.62 -0.20 -3.68
N ALA A 98 -10.47 -0.68 -3.24
CA ALA A 98 -9.37 -1.04 -4.13
C ALA A 98 -9.75 -2.16 -5.12
N ILE A 99 -10.53 -3.15 -4.69
CA ILE A 99 -11.10 -4.18 -5.55
C ILE A 99 -12.01 -3.56 -6.60
N ALA A 100 -12.95 -2.71 -6.18
CA ALA A 100 -13.87 -2.02 -7.08
C ALA A 100 -13.15 -1.20 -8.13
N GLU A 101 -12.11 -0.45 -7.74
CA GLU A 101 -11.30 0.35 -8.66
C GLU A 101 -10.49 -0.53 -9.64
N ALA A 102 -9.94 -1.67 -9.17
CA ALA A 102 -9.27 -2.62 -10.04
C ALA A 102 -10.22 -3.22 -11.10
N GLN A 103 -11.42 -3.62 -10.68
CA GLN A 103 -12.43 -4.18 -11.60
C GLN A 103 -12.94 -3.13 -12.61
N LYS A 104 -13.14 -1.87 -12.20
CA LYS A 104 -13.48 -0.76 -13.11
C LYS A 104 -12.44 -0.57 -14.22
N ALA A 105 -11.16 -0.82 -13.91
CA ALA A 105 -10.08 -0.79 -14.89
C ALA A 105 -9.96 -2.09 -15.73
N GLY A 106 -10.90 -3.02 -15.58
CA GLY A 106 -10.90 -4.33 -16.27
C GLY A 106 -10.01 -5.39 -15.63
N GLY A 107 -9.50 -5.13 -14.42
CA GLY A 107 -8.66 -6.06 -13.67
C GLY A 107 -9.46 -7.17 -12.99
N ILE A 108 -8.77 -8.28 -12.70
CA ILE A 108 -9.32 -9.45 -12.00
C ILE A 108 -8.92 -9.39 -10.53
N ALA A 109 -9.90 -9.54 -9.66
CA ALA A 109 -9.73 -9.43 -8.21
C ALA A 109 -10.01 -10.73 -7.48
N ALA A 110 -9.25 -11.00 -6.41
CA ALA A 110 -9.47 -12.09 -5.49
C ALA A 110 -9.52 -11.61 -4.03
N PHE A 111 -10.30 -12.29 -3.21
CA PHE A 111 -10.44 -12.03 -1.79
C PHE A 111 -10.27 -13.32 -0.98
N ILE A 112 -9.31 -13.35 -0.08
CA ILE A 112 -9.10 -14.45 0.86
C ILE A 112 -9.71 -14.04 2.19
N ASP A 113 -10.90 -14.57 2.48
CA ASP A 113 -11.70 -14.28 3.67
C ASP A 113 -11.35 -15.26 4.79
N ALA A 114 -10.26 -15.01 5.50
CA ALA A 114 -9.83 -15.83 6.62
C ALA A 114 -10.65 -15.57 7.90
N GLU A 115 -11.39 -14.48 7.99
CA GLU A 115 -12.30 -14.17 9.10
C GLU A 115 -13.70 -14.75 8.90
N HIS A 116 -14.03 -15.24 7.69
CA HIS A 116 -15.37 -15.72 7.30
C HIS A 116 -16.47 -14.66 7.50
N ALA A 117 -16.14 -13.41 7.21
CA ALA A 117 -16.99 -12.25 7.50
C ALA A 117 -17.26 -11.35 6.29
N PHE A 118 -16.98 -11.83 5.07
CA PHE A 118 -17.17 -11.04 3.86
C PHE A 118 -18.66 -10.76 3.58
N ASP A 119 -19.02 -9.48 3.56
CA ASP A 119 -20.37 -9.01 3.23
C ASP A 119 -20.47 -8.65 1.74
N ARG A 120 -21.06 -9.56 0.96
CA ARG A 120 -21.25 -9.39 -0.48
C ARG A 120 -22.18 -8.22 -0.83
N PHE A 121 -23.17 -7.93 0.01
CA PHE A 121 -24.12 -6.83 -0.23
C PHE A 121 -23.46 -5.49 -0.02
N TYR A 122 -22.67 -5.38 1.03
CA TYR A 122 -21.86 -4.19 1.28
C TYR A 122 -20.83 -3.97 0.17
N ALA A 123 -20.11 -5.02 -0.23
CA ALA A 123 -19.14 -4.94 -1.32
C ALA A 123 -19.79 -4.49 -2.65
N ALA A 124 -20.97 -5.02 -2.99
CA ALA A 124 -21.73 -4.58 -4.17
C ALA A 124 -22.10 -3.09 -4.11
N LYS A 125 -22.51 -2.59 -2.93
CA LYS A 125 -22.79 -1.17 -2.74
C LYS A 125 -21.58 -0.28 -2.92
N LEU A 126 -20.37 -0.78 -2.60
CA LEU A 126 -19.11 -0.08 -2.82
C LEU A 126 -18.62 -0.15 -4.28
N GLY A 127 -19.37 -0.81 -5.15
CA GLY A 127 -19.08 -0.88 -6.58
C GLY A 127 -18.31 -2.11 -7.02
N VAL A 128 -18.18 -3.13 -6.15
CA VAL A 128 -17.57 -4.42 -6.53
C VAL A 128 -18.54 -5.21 -7.41
N ASP A 129 -18.05 -5.67 -8.54
CA ASP A 129 -18.71 -6.69 -9.36
C ASP A 129 -18.55 -8.06 -8.67
N ILE A 130 -19.59 -8.45 -7.95
CA ILE A 130 -19.61 -9.66 -7.13
C ILE A 130 -19.55 -10.92 -7.98
N ASP A 131 -20.14 -10.90 -9.18
CA ASP A 131 -20.19 -12.06 -10.07
C ASP A 131 -18.80 -12.40 -10.65
N ASN A 132 -17.91 -11.40 -10.69
CA ASN A 132 -16.53 -11.51 -11.16
C ASN A 132 -15.47 -11.41 -10.04
N LEU A 133 -15.87 -11.52 -8.78
CA LEU A 133 -14.95 -11.58 -7.64
C LEU A 133 -14.65 -13.03 -7.26
N TRP A 134 -13.37 -13.40 -7.28
CA TRP A 134 -12.91 -14.69 -6.78
C TRP A 134 -12.74 -14.64 -5.27
N ILE A 135 -13.48 -15.47 -4.53
CA ILE A 135 -13.41 -15.51 -3.06
C ILE A 135 -13.02 -16.90 -2.58
N SER A 136 -12.19 -16.96 -1.53
CA SER A 136 -11.82 -18.19 -0.84
C SER A 136 -11.96 -18.00 0.67
N GLN A 137 -12.49 -19.02 1.36
CA GLN A 137 -12.63 -19.07 2.81
C GLN A 137 -11.82 -20.26 3.35
N PRO A 138 -10.52 -20.07 3.61
CA PRO A 138 -9.62 -21.15 4.01
C PRO A 138 -9.81 -21.57 5.46
N ASP A 139 -9.51 -22.84 5.79
CA ASP A 139 -9.62 -23.37 7.14
C ASP A 139 -8.43 -23.02 8.05
N ASN A 140 -7.28 -22.68 7.47
CA ASN A 140 -6.05 -22.37 8.19
C ASN A 140 -5.15 -21.43 7.38
N GLY A 141 -4.12 -20.90 8.05
CA GLY A 141 -3.20 -19.92 7.46
C GLY A 141 -2.35 -20.48 6.32
N GLU A 142 -1.92 -21.72 6.40
CA GLU A 142 -1.16 -22.37 5.32
C GLU A 142 -2.00 -22.46 4.06
N GLN A 143 -3.25 -22.93 4.16
CA GLN A 143 -4.17 -23.03 3.04
C GLN A 143 -4.46 -21.65 2.42
N ALA A 144 -4.70 -20.64 3.25
CA ALA A 144 -4.92 -19.27 2.79
C ALA A 144 -3.76 -18.75 1.94
N LEU A 145 -2.53 -18.92 2.43
CA LEU A 145 -1.33 -18.40 1.78
C LEU A 145 -0.91 -19.22 0.56
N GLU A 146 -1.20 -20.54 0.53
CA GLU A 146 -1.00 -21.39 -0.64
C GLU A 146 -1.99 -21.06 -1.76
N ILE A 147 -3.26 -20.83 -1.45
CA ILE A 147 -4.27 -20.40 -2.42
C ILE A 147 -3.85 -19.03 -3.00
N ALA A 148 -3.46 -18.08 -2.14
CA ALA A 148 -2.97 -16.79 -2.60
C ALA A 148 -1.74 -16.93 -3.52
N GLU A 149 -0.76 -17.76 -3.16
CA GLU A 149 0.42 -18.04 -3.99
C GLU A 149 0.04 -18.58 -5.37
N GLN A 150 -0.87 -19.54 -5.45
CA GLN A 150 -1.30 -20.15 -6.72
C GLN A 150 -2.03 -19.13 -7.60
N LEU A 151 -2.93 -18.32 -7.02
CA LEU A 151 -3.65 -17.27 -7.74
C LEU A 151 -2.67 -16.21 -8.29
N ILE A 152 -1.73 -15.73 -7.49
CA ILE A 152 -0.71 -14.77 -7.93
C ILE A 152 0.18 -15.37 -9.03
N ARG A 153 0.60 -16.63 -8.85
CA ARG A 153 1.47 -17.33 -9.82
C ARG A 153 0.82 -17.54 -11.18
N SER A 154 -0.51 -17.57 -11.24
CA SER A 154 -1.25 -17.66 -12.51
C SER A 154 -1.04 -16.43 -13.42
N SER A 155 -0.56 -15.32 -12.88
CA SER A 155 -0.40 -14.01 -13.55
C SER A 155 -1.72 -13.42 -14.07
N ALA A 156 -2.87 -13.96 -13.65
CA ALA A 156 -4.18 -13.49 -14.08
C ALA A 156 -4.82 -12.51 -13.08
N ILE A 157 -4.30 -12.43 -11.86
CA ILE A 157 -4.88 -11.62 -10.78
C ILE A 157 -4.16 -10.26 -10.69
N ASP A 158 -4.91 -9.17 -10.82
CA ASP A 158 -4.39 -7.81 -10.65
C ASP A 158 -4.32 -7.38 -9.19
N ILE A 159 -5.30 -7.78 -8.39
CA ILE A 159 -5.37 -7.49 -6.96
C ILE A 159 -5.84 -8.70 -6.17
N ILE A 160 -5.18 -8.95 -5.05
CA ILE A 160 -5.60 -9.93 -4.06
C ILE A 160 -5.60 -9.31 -2.67
N VAL A 161 -6.69 -9.50 -1.93
CA VAL A 161 -6.85 -9.05 -0.55
C VAL A 161 -6.88 -10.25 0.38
N ILE A 162 -6.15 -10.18 1.49
CA ILE A 162 -6.15 -11.20 2.56
C ILE A 162 -6.65 -10.54 3.83
N ASP A 163 -7.84 -10.92 4.27
CA ASP A 163 -8.52 -10.36 5.45
C ASP A 163 -8.78 -11.48 6.48
N SER A 164 -8.10 -11.51 7.59
CA SER A 164 -6.98 -10.69 8.01
C SER A 164 -5.79 -11.58 8.44
N VAL A 165 -4.59 -10.96 8.56
CA VAL A 165 -3.40 -11.66 9.08
C VAL A 165 -3.66 -12.26 10.46
N ALA A 166 -4.48 -11.59 11.30
CA ALA A 166 -4.83 -12.08 12.64
C ALA A 166 -5.55 -13.44 12.61
N ALA A 167 -6.31 -13.71 11.55
CA ALA A 167 -7.07 -14.95 11.36
C ALA A 167 -6.27 -16.06 10.66
N LEU A 168 -5.05 -15.80 10.20
CA LEU A 168 -4.17 -16.80 9.59
C LEU A 168 -3.58 -17.71 10.67
N THR A 169 -4.42 -18.55 11.27
CA THR A 169 -4.02 -19.49 12.31
C THR A 169 -3.28 -20.68 11.67
N PRO A 170 -2.06 -21.00 12.15
CA PRO A 170 -1.33 -22.18 11.65
C PRO A 170 -2.10 -23.47 11.91
N LYS A 171 -2.07 -24.39 10.95
CA LYS A 171 -2.74 -25.69 11.04
C LYS A 171 -2.34 -26.44 12.33
N ALA A 172 -1.06 -26.45 12.67
CA ALA A 172 -0.56 -27.09 13.87
C ALA A 172 -1.12 -26.49 15.16
N GLU A 173 -1.54 -25.21 15.15
CA GLU A 173 -2.20 -24.57 16.29
C GLU A 173 -3.66 -25.01 16.41
N ILE A 174 -4.35 -25.17 15.28
CA ILE A 174 -5.74 -25.65 15.23
C ILE A 174 -5.85 -27.12 15.66
N GLU A 175 -4.90 -27.96 15.26
CA GLU A 175 -4.86 -29.40 15.58
C GLU A 175 -4.30 -29.70 16.99
N GLY A 176 -3.79 -28.69 17.72
CA GLY A 176 -3.27 -28.84 19.06
C GLY A 176 -4.36 -28.84 20.13
N ASP A 177 -3.99 -29.27 21.33
CA ASP A 177 -4.90 -29.26 22.48
C ASP A 177 -5.09 -27.83 23.02
N MET A 178 -6.27 -27.58 23.59
CA MET A 178 -6.55 -26.32 24.27
C MET A 178 -5.57 -26.09 25.42
N GLY A 179 -4.81 -24.97 25.33
CA GLY A 179 -3.79 -24.63 26.31
C GLY A 179 -2.35 -24.90 25.87
N ASP A 180 -2.14 -25.55 24.74
CA ASP A 180 -0.81 -25.72 24.15
C ASP A 180 -0.18 -24.34 23.83
N ASN A 181 0.97 -24.09 24.41
CA ASN A 181 1.69 -22.83 24.15
C ASN A 181 2.61 -22.96 22.93
N ARG A 182 2.09 -22.58 21.75
CA ARG A 182 2.81 -22.67 20.47
C ARG A 182 3.25 -21.30 19.97
N VAL A 183 4.08 -20.63 20.76
CA VAL A 183 4.55 -19.26 20.47
C VAL A 183 5.29 -19.19 19.14
N GLY A 184 4.92 -18.21 18.32
CA GLY A 184 5.66 -17.82 17.12
C GLY A 184 5.38 -18.63 15.85
N LEU A 185 4.45 -19.57 15.85
CA LEU A 185 4.10 -20.34 14.65
C LEU A 185 3.56 -19.43 13.53
N GLN A 186 2.64 -18.52 13.85
CA GLN A 186 2.11 -17.56 12.89
C GLN A 186 3.20 -16.65 12.29
N ALA A 187 4.14 -16.18 13.12
CA ALA A 187 5.24 -15.36 12.63
C ALA A 187 6.19 -16.12 11.70
N ARG A 188 6.42 -17.43 11.95
CA ARG A 188 7.18 -18.31 11.06
C ARG A 188 6.47 -18.53 9.73
N LEU A 189 5.16 -18.82 9.78
CA LEU A 189 4.31 -18.99 8.61
C LEU A 189 4.34 -17.74 7.73
N MET A 190 4.11 -16.56 8.31
CA MET A 190 4.19 -15.29 7.60
C MET A 190 5.56 -15.04 6.99
N SER A 191 6.63 -15.31 7.72
CA SER A 191 8.01 -15.13 7.22
C SER A 191 8.31 -16.05 6.03
N GLN A 192 7.83 -17.28 6.06
CA GLN A 192 8.01 -18.24 4.97
C GLN A 192 7.19 -17.84 3.75
N ALA A 193 5.92 -17.50 3.93
CA ALA A 193 5.02 -17.10 2.86
C ALA A 193 5.51 -15.84 2.15
N LEU A 194 5.86 -14.79 2.89
CA LEU A 194 6.29 -13.50 2.32
C LEU A 194 7.60 -13.63 1.52
N ARG A 195 8.51 -14.51 1.92
CA ARG A 195 9.72 -14.82 1.13
C ARG A 195 9.38 -15.39 -0.26
N LYS A 196 8.36 -16.26 -0.33
CA LYS A 196 7.90 -16.85 -1.59
C LYS A 196 7.10 -15.84 -2.42
N LEU A 197 6.14 -15.18 -1.78
CA LEU A 197 5.19 -14.29 -2.44
C LEU A 197 5.86 -13.04 -3.05
N THR A 198 6.83 -12.44 -2.38
CA THR A 198 7.41 -11.15 -2.79
C THR A 198 7.97 -11.18 -4.21
N SER A 199 8.73 -12.21 -4.57
CA SER A 199 9.31 -12.29 -5.91
C SER A 199 8.25 -12.60 -6.98
N THR A 200 7.24 -13.40 -6.64
CA THR A 200 6.16 -13.76 -7.55
C THR A 200 5.26 -12.55 -7.80
N ILE A 201 4.85 -11.84 -6.75
CA ILE A 201 4.05 -10.61 -6.80
C ILE A 201 4.70 -9.56 -7.72
N SER A 202 6.00 -9.34 -7.57
CA SER A 202 6.74 -8.40 -8.41
C SER A 202 6.76 -8.80 -9.90
N LYS A 203 6.90 -10.11 -10.18
CA LYS A 203 6.95 -10.61 -11.56
C LYS A 203 5.59 -10.63 -12.26
N THR A 204 4.52 -10.88 -11.51
CA THR A 204 3.15 -10.96 -12.02
C THR A 204 2.43 -9.61 -12.01
N ASN A 205 3.07 -8.57 -11.49
CA ASN A 205 2.51 -7.23 -11.33
C ASN A 205 1.20 -7.19 -10.51
N THR A 206 1.02 -8.17 -9.61
CA THR A 206 -0.15 -8.28 -8.75
C THR A 206 -0.05 -7.35 -7.55
N THR A 207 -1.09 -6.61 -7.22
CA THR A 207 -1.19 -5.88 -5.95
C THR A 207 -1.69 -6.80 -4.86
N CYS A 208 -0.92 -6.98 -3.78
CA CYS A 208 -1.30 -7.85 -2.66
C CYS A 208 -1.53 -7.02 -1.40
N ILE A 209 -2.77 -6.96 -0.93
CA ILE A 209 -3.16 -6.22 0.28
C ILE A 209 -3.37 -7.18 1.44
N PHE A 210 -2.62 -7.00 2.52
CA PHE A 210 -2.84 -7.66 3.79
C PHE A 210 -3.55 -6.70 4.75
N ILE A 211 -4.71 -7.09 5.24
CA ILE A 211 -5.37 -6.41 6.34
C ILE A 211 -4.83 -6.98 7.65
N ASN A 212 -4.51 -6.10 8.61
CA ASN A 212 -3.95 -6.51 9.88
C ASN A 212 -4.61 -5.80 11.05
N GLN A 213 -4.58 -6.44 12.20
CA GLN A 213 -5.13 -5.92 13.44
C GLN A 213 -4.01 -5.42 14.35
N LEU A 214 -4.31 -4.42 15.16
CA LEU A 214 -3.44 -3.97 16.23
C LEU A 214 -3.63 -4.83 17.47
N ARG A 215 -2.53 -5.06 18.17
CA ARG A 215 -2.48 -5.68 19.50
C ARG A 215 -1.59 -4.82 20.40
N GLU A 216 -1.84 -4.85 21.67
CA GLU A 216 -1.00 -4.20 22.66
C GLU A 216 0.00 -5.18 23.25
N LYS A 217 1.25 -4.77 23.33
CA LYS A 217 2.29 -5.51 24.02
C LYS A 217 2.14 -5.28 25.53
N ILE A 218 1.96 -6.35 26.26
CA ILE A 218 1.91 -6.33 27.72
C ILE A 218 3.30 -5.94 28.29
N GLY A 219 3.34 -5.03 29.27
CA GLY A 219 4.57 -4.66 29.97
C GLY A 219 5.43 -3.58 29.32
N VAL A 220 4.97 -2.93 28.26
CA VAL A 220 5.66 -1.76 27.68
C VAL A 220 5.28 -0.50 28.47
N MET A 221 6.16 -0.07 29.37
CA MET A 221 5.94 1.15 30.17
C MET A 221 6.34 2.44 29.43
N PHE A 222 7.22 2.36 28.44
CA PHE A 222 7.69 3.50 27.64
C PHE A 222 7.66 3.19 26.15
N GLY A 223 7.28 4.18 25.32
CA GLY A 223 7.17 4.05 23.87
C GLY A 223 5.76 3.61 23.43
N ASN A 224 5.64 3.18 22.18
CA ASN A 224 4.35 2.73 21.61
C ASN A 224 4.14 1.23 21.89
N PRO A 225 3.14 0.84 22.70
CA PRO A 225 2.82 -0.56 22.97
C PRO A 225 2.16 -1.26 21.78
N GLU A 226 1.61 -0.53 20.82
CA GLU A 226 0.87 -1.10 19.69
C GLU A 226 1.79 -1.89 18.76
N THR A 227 1.34 -3.05 18.34
CA THR A 227 2.00 -3.89 17.34
C THR A 227 0.96 -4.59 16.47
N THR A 228 1.35 -4.95 15.25
CA THR A 228 0.52 -5.75 14.35
C THR A 228 0.75 -7.25 14.59
N THR A 229 -0.25 -8.09 14.25
CA THR A 229 -0.16 -9.56 14.36
C THR A 229 0.74 -10.15 13.27
N GLY A 230 1.11 -11.42 13.38
CA GLY A 230 1.92 -12.12 12.38
C GLY A 230 3.43 -11.82 12.44
N GLY A 231 3.92 -11.21 13.52
CA GLY A 231 5.33 -10.91 13.74
C GLY A 231 5.83 -9.70 12.95
N ASN A 232 7.14 -9.67 12.64
CA ASN A 232 7.75 -8.51 12.00
C ASN A 232 7.94 -8.65 10.48
N ALA A 233 7.71 -9.83 9.90
CA ALA A 233 8.02 -10.08 8.49
C ALA A 233 7.27 -9.12 7.56
N LEU A 234 5.96 -8.94 7.75
CA LEU A 234 5.14 -8.07 6.92
C LEU A 234 5.61 -6.61 6.98
N LYS A 235 6.08 -6.13 8.14
CA LYS A 235 6.64 -4.78 8.29
C LYS A 235 7.86 -4.54 7.39
N PHE A 236 8.66 -5.58 7.12
CA PHE A 236 9.81 -5.50 6.24
C PHE A 236 9.43 -5.68 4.77
N TYR A 237 8.61 -6.67 4.45
CA TYR A 237 8.24 -7.01 3.08
C TYR A 237 7.27 -6.03 2.44
N ALA A 238 6.34 -5.44 3.19
CA ALA A 238 5.41 -4.45 2.67
C ALA A 238 6.16 -3.23 2.09
N SER A 239 5.77 -2.83 0.88
CA SER A 239 6.26 -1.60 0.24
C SER A 239 5.51 -0.37 0.73
N VAL A 240 4.24 -0.53 1.06
CA VAL A 240 3.38 0.51 1.64
C VAL A 240 2.74 -0.03 2.91
N ARG A 241 2.69 0.78 3.96
CA ARG A 241 1.98 0.48 5.21
C ARG A 241 1.11 1.66 5.59
N LEU A 242 -0.16 1.38 5.81
CA LEU A 242 -1.19 2.36 6.13
C LEU A 242 -1.74 2.10 7.53
N ASP A 243 -1.66 3.11 8.39
CA ASP A 243 -2.32 3.13 9.71
C ASP A 243 -3.63 3.91 9.55
N ILE A 244 -4.76 3.21 9.62
CA ILE A 244 -6.10 3.82 9.53
C ILE A 244 -6.74 3.90 10.90
N ARG A 245 -7.22 5.09 11.26
CA ARG A 245 -7.86 5.35 12.54
C ARG A 245 -9.11 6.18 12.37
N ARG A 246 -10.11 5.87 13.17
CA ARG A 246 -11.31 6.70 13.37
C ARG A 246 -10.89 8.02 14.03
N ALA A 247 -11.24 9.15 13.42
CA ALA A 247 -11.03 10.49 13.97
C ALA A 247 -12.28 10.98 14.69
N THR A 248 -13.40 11.11 13.96
CA THR A 248 -14.65 11.66 14.47
C THR A 248 -15.83 10.85 13.94
N GLN A 249 -16.91 10.73 14.73
CA GLN A 249 -18.17 10.19 14.26
C GLN A 249 -18.95 11.26 13.50
N LEU A 250 -19.51 10.88 12.36
CA LEU A 250 -20.41 11.71 11.59
C LEU A 250 -21.85 11.39 12.01
N LYS A 251 -22.63 12.43 12.30
CA LYS A 251 -24.00 12.29 12.79
C LYS A 251 -24.97 13.13 11.96
N ASP A 252 -26.14 12.58 11.74
CA ASP A 252 -27.31 13.33 11.29
C ASP A 252 -28.32 13.32 12.43
N GLY A 253 -28.48 14.47 13.10
CA GLY A 253 -29.17 14.55 14.37
C GLY A 253 -28.54 13.71 15.46
N GLU A 254 -29.24 12.69 15.95
CA GLU A 254 -28.75 11.73 16.96
C GLU A 254 -28.16 10.45 16.34
N GLU A 255 -28.43 10.20 15.05
CA GLU A 255 -28.00 8.99 14.35
C GLU A 255 -26.56 9.11 13.87
N VAL A 256 -25.77 8.06 14.10
CA VAL A 256 -24.40 7.97 13.57
C VAL A 256 -24.47 7.39 12.16
N ILE A 257 -24.12 8.22 11.16
CA ILE A 257 -24.22 7.87 9.74
C ILE A 257 -22.89 7.48 9.11
N GLY A 258 -21.78 7.69 9.81
CA GLY A 258 -20.45 7.39 9.31
C GLY A 258 -19.34 7.77 10.26
N ASN A 259 -18.11 7.65 9.79
CA ASN A 259 -16.91 8.08 10.52
C ASN A 259 -15.99 8.87 9.60
N GLN A 260 -15.47 9.98 10.09
CA GLN A 260 -14.26 10.55 9.53
C GLN A 260 -13.08 9.69 9.95
N VAL A 261 -12.26 9.31 8.99
CA VAL A 261 -11.07 8.50 9.22
C VAL A 261 -9.81 9.28 8.84
N ARG A 262 -8.73 8.94 9.54
CA ARG A 262 -7.38 9.42 9.24
C ARG A 262 -6.52 8.23 8.86
N VAL A 263 -5.91 8.29 7.69
CA VAL A 263 -4.96 7.31 7.19
C VAL A 263 -3.56 7.93 7.17
N LYS A 264 -2.61 7.31 7.86
CA LYS A 264 -1.22 7.71 7.84
C LYS A 264 -0.40 6.72 7.01
N VAL A 265 0.34 7.22 6.04
CA VAL A 265 1.30 6.43 5.26
C VAL A 265 2.58 6.29 6.08
N VAL A 266 2.69 5.21 6.89
CA VAL A 266 3.82 5.02 7.82
C VAL A 266 5.06 4.44 7.16
N LYS A 267 4.89 3.80 6.00
CA LYS A 267 5.98 3.31 5.16
C LYS A 267 5.57 3.43 3.70
N ASN A 268 6.50 3.90 2.88
CA ASN A 268 6.32 3.98 1.44
C ASN A 268 7.68 3.80 0.76
N LYS A 269 7.78 2.85 -0.16
CA LYS A 269 9.00 2.59 -0.95
C LYS A 269 8.94 3.18 -2.36
N VAL A 270 7.81 3.77 -2.75
CA VAL A 270 7.59 4.32 -4.10
C VAL A 270 7.47 5.85 -4.11
N ALA A 271 7.29 6.47 -2.95
CA ALA A 271 7.23 7.92 -2.75
C ALA A 271 7.62 8.28 -1.30
N PRO A 272 7.80 9.56 -0.95
CA PRO A 272 8.07 9.99 0.43
C PRO A 272 6.97 9.54 1.40
N PRO A 273 7.30 8.91 2.53
CA PRO A 273 6.33 8.46 3.53
C PRO A 273 5.86 9.60 4.45
N PHE A 274 5.00 9.24 5.41
CA PHE A 274 4.49 10.06 6.52
C PHE A 274 3.43 11.08 6.16
N ARG A 275 2.96 11.10 4.90
CA ARG A 275 1.78 11.87 4.52
C ARG A 275 0.53 11.30 5.17
N LYS A 276 -0.50 12.13 5.29
CA LYS A 276 -1.79 11.78 5.89
C LYS A 276 -2.91 12.10 4.90
N ALA A 277 -3.95 11.29 4.93
CA ALA A 277 -5.21 11.53 4.26
C ALA A 277 -6.33 11.49 5.29
N GLU A 278 -7.30 12.38 5.18
CA GLU A 278 -8.51 12.40 5.99
C GLU A 278 -9.72 12.44 5.06
N PHE A 279 -10.69 11.56 5.31
CA PHE A 279 -11.92 11.47 4.53
C PHE A 279 -13.02 10.77 5.33
N ASP A 280 -14.26 10.91 4.82
CA ASP A 280 -15.41 10.30 5.44
C ASP A 280 -15.69 8.91 4.87
N ILE A 281 -15.98 7.95 5.74
CA ILE A 281 -16.56 6.65 5.39
C ILE A 281 -17.99 6.64 5.90
N MET A 282 -18.96 6.63 4.98
CA MET A 282 -20.39 6.56 5.28
C MET A 282 -20.83 5.11 5.44
N PHE A 283 -21.71 4.85 6.40
CA PHE A 283 -22.23 3.50 6.61
C PHE A 283 -23.10 3.06 5.43
N GLY A 284 -22.79 1.89 4.87
CA GLY A 284 -23.50 1.35 3.72
C GLY A 284 -23.13 1.95 2.35
N GLU A 285 -22.33 3.04 2.30
CA GLU A 285 -21.93 3.73 1.05
C GLU A 285 -20.41 3.76 0.83
N GLY A 286 -19.63 3.58 1.91
CA GLY A 286 -18.16 3.62 1.85
C GLY A 286 -17.61 5.03 1.83
N ILE A 287 -16.50 5.22 1.07
CA ILE A 287 -15.79 6.50 1.01
C ILE A 287 -16.65 7.56 0.34
N SER A 288 -16.84 8.70 1.02
CA SER A 288 -17.61 9.85 0.52
C SER A 288 -16.78 10.68 -0.47
N ARG A 289 -16.78 10.28 -1.75
CA ARG A 289 -16.04 10.99 -2.80
C ARG A 289 -16.48 12.45 -2.95
N SER A 290 -17.80 12.72 -2.89
CA SER A 290 -18.33 14.09 -2.91
C SER A 290 -17.86 14.91 -1.71
N GLY A 291 -17.72 14.28 -0.54
CA GLY A 291 -17.14 14.91 0.64
C GLY A 291 -15.69 15.32 0.44
N GLU A 292 -14.87 14.44 -0.12
CA GLU A 292 -13.47 14.74 -0.42
C GLU A 292 -13.33 15.87 -1.45
N ILE A 293 -14.17 15.91 -2.49
CA ILE A 293 -14.18 16.98 -3.50
C ILE A 293 -14.44 18.34 -2.84
N ILE A 294 -15.43 18.42 -1.94
CA ILE A 294 -15.75 19.66 -1.23
C ILE A 294 -14.64 20.07 -0.28
N ASP A 295 -14.08 19.15 0.48
CA ASP A 295 -13.05 19.45 1.48
C ASP A 295 -11.73 19.83 0.83
N LEU A 296 -11.22 19.00 -0.08
CA LEU A 296 -9.98 19.26 -0.81
C LEU A 296 -10.11 20.45 -1.76
N GLY A 297 -11.25 20.57 -2.46
CA GLY A 297 -11.51 21.71 -3.33
C GLY A 297 -11.51 23.03 -2.57
N SER A 298 -12.05 23.04 -1.33
CA SER A 298 -12.04 24.21 -0.46
C SER A 298 -10.63 24.50 0.07
N GLU A 299 -9.87 23.48 0.47
CA GLU A 299 -8.49 23.62 0.97
C GLU A 299 -7.54 24.15 -0.13
N LEU A 300 -7.74 23.70 -1.36
CA LEU A 300 -6.96 24.12 -2.51
C LEU A 300 -7.41 25.46 -3.11
N GLY A 301 -8.53 26.03 -2.62
CA GLY A 301 -9.09 27.30 -3.13
C GLY A 301 -9.80 27.18 -4.47
N ILE A 302 -10.01 25.97 -4.97
CA ILE A 302 -10.80 25.68 -6.19
C ILE A 302 -12.27 25.95 -5.92
N ILE A 303 -12.78 25.48 -4.78
CA ILE A 303 -14.12 25.77 -4.27
C ILE A 303 -14.00 26.92 -3.27
N LYS A 304 -14.71 27.99 -3.51
CA LYS A 304 -14.74 29.15 -2.61
C LYS A 304 -15.75 28.90 -1.51
N LYS A 305 -15.29 29.07 -0.25
CA LYS A 305 -16.14 29.02 0.94
C LYS A 305 -16.32 30.45 1.49
N SER A 306 -17.54 30.96 1.49
CA SER A 306 -17.90 32.26 2.04
C SER A 306 -18.99 32.09 3.11
N GLY A 307 -18.58 32.17 4.39
CA GLY A 307 -19.47 31.82 5.50
C GLY A 307 -19.91 30.35 5.41
N SER A 308 -21.21 30.11 5.32
CA SER A 308 -21.78 28.78 5.13
C SER A 308 -21.95 28.36 3.67
N TRP A 309 -21.65 29.25 2.70
CA TRP A 309 -21.87 28.98 1.28
C TRP A 309 -20.62 28.44 0.61
N TYR A 310 -20.82 27.41 -0.23
CA TYR A 310 -19.84 26.85 -1.13
C TYR A 310 -20.17 27.28 -2.56
N SER A 311 -19.18 27.68 -3.35
CA SER A 311 -19.36 28.09 -4.74
C SER A 311 -18.16 27.69 -5.61
N TYR A 312 -18.42 27.43 -6.87
CA TYR A 312 -17.44 27.16 -7.91
C TYR A 312 -17.79 27.96 -9.17
N ASN A 313 -16.84 28.69 -9.76
CA ASN A 313 -17.04 29.56 -10.91
C ASN A 313 -18.30 30.45 -10.80
N ASP A 314 -18.46 31.12 -9.64
CA ASP A 314 -19.61 31.97 -9.30
C ASP A 314 -20.98 31.23 -9.21
N THR A 315 -21.01 29.91 -9.44
CA THR A 315 -22.19 29.08 -9.22
C THR A 315 -22.23 28.61 -7.77
N LYS A 316 -23.36 28.77 -7.09
CA LYS A 316 -23.55 28.27 -5.72
C LYS A 316 -23.76 26.76 -5.75
N LEU A 317 -22.91 26.03 -5.02
CA LEU A 317 -23.03 24.58 -4.85
C LEU A 317 -24.03 24.24 -3.72
N GLY A 318 -24.09 25.03 -2.66
CA GLY A 318 -25.00 24.81 -1.55
C GLY A 318 -24.64 25.61 -0.30
N GLN A 319 -25.63 25.73 0.59
CA GLN A 319 -25.42 26.25 1.92
C GLN A 319 -25.17 25.12 2.91
N GLY A 320 -24.00 25.08 3.48
CA GLY A 320 -23.51 23.97 4.29
C GLY A 320 -22.81 22.87 3.46
N ARG A 321 -22.01 22.08 4.16
CA ARG A 321 -21.20 20.99 3.54
C ARG A 321 -22.09 19.92 2.90
N ASP A 322 -23.19 19.55 3.56
CA ASP A 322 -24.07 18.47 3.08
C ASP A 322 -24.84 18.85 1.84
N ALA A 323 -25.35 20.09 1.77
CA ALA A 323 -26.00 20.59 0.55
C ALA A 323 -25.00 20.67 -0.63
N ALA A 324 -23.78 21.07 -0.38
CA ALA A 324 -22.73 21.10 -1.40
C ALA A 324 -22.34 19.69 -1.86
N LYS A 325 -22.24 18.71 -0.95
CA LYS A 325 -22.03 17.29 -1.28
C LYS A 325 -23.13 16.75 -2.18
N GLN A 326 -24.39 17.03 -1.83
CA GLN A 326 -25.54 16.60 -2.62
C GLN A 326 -25.49 17.19 -4.03
N CYS A 327 -25.15 18.47 -4.16
CA CYS A 327 -24.99 19.10 -5.47
C CYS A 327 -23.92 18.41 -6.33
N ILE A 328 -22.81 17.98 -5.73
CA ILE A 328 -21.75 17.21 -6.44
C ILE A 328 -22.25 15.82 -6.83
N GLN A 329 -22.99 15.14 -5.95
CA GLN A 329 -23.57 13.82 -6.24
C GLN A 329 -24.59 13.85 -7.38
N ASP A 330 -25.39 14.90 -7.44
CA ASP A 330 -26.41 15.08 -8.47
C ASP A 330 -25.84 15.52 -9.82
N ASN A 331 -24.56 15.95 -9.87
CA ASN A 331 -23.88 16.46 -11.04
C ASN A 331 -22.55 15.74 -11.34
N PRO A 332 -22.58 14.54 -11.93
CA PRO A 332 -21.38 13.74 -12.18
C PRO A 332 -20.31 14.46 -13.03
N GLU A 333 -20.73 15.24 -14.05
CA GLU A 333 -19.81 16.01 -14.88
C GLU A 333 -19.03 17.06 -14.07
N LEU A 334 -19.71 17.74 -13.16
CA LEU A 334 -19.09 18.70 -12.25
C LEU A 334 -18.13 17.98 -11.26
N ALA A 335 -18.52 16.79 -10.79
CA ALA A 335 -17.66 15.98 -9.92
C ALA A 335 -16.34 15.61 -10.62
N GLU A 336 -16.40 15.15 -11.87
CA GLU A 336 -15.21 14.81 -12.67
C GLU A 336 -14.33 16.02 -12.95
N GLU A 337 -14.94 17.17 -13.31
CA GLU A 337 -14.21 18.43 -13.53
C GLU A 337 -13.44 18.85 -12.28
N LEU A 338 -14.13 18.93 -11.14
CA LEU A 338 -13.52 19.33 -9.87
C LEU A 338 -12.44 18.36 -9.43
N GLU A 339 -12.64 17.05 -9.59
CA GLU A 339 -11.65 16.04 -9.26
C GLU A 339 -10.38 16.18 -10.11
N GLY A 340 -10.54 16.42 -11.41
CA GLY A 340 -9.41 16.70 -12.30
C GLY A 340 -8.60 17.92 -11.90
N LEU A 341 -9.27 19.01 -11.49
CA LEU A 341 -8.63 20.22 -10.98
C LEU A 341 -7.92 19.98 -9.64
N ILE A 342 -8.56 19.25 -8.72
CA ILE A 342 -7.97 18.88 -7.42
C ILE A 342 -6.72 18.04 -7.64
N PHE A 343 -6.79 17.02 -8.51
CA PHE A 343 -5.66 16.15 -8.80
C PHE A 343 -4.47 16.92 -9.41
N SER A 344 -4.74 17.84 -10.35
CA SER A 344 -3.72 18.70 -10.93
C SER A 344 -3.06 19.61 -9.88
N ALA A 345 -3.88 20.25 -9.04
CA ALA A 345 -3.39 21.13 -7.98
C ALA A 345 -2.60 20.40 -6.88
N LEU A 346 -2.92 19.12 -6.61
CA LEU A 346 -2.17 18.28 -5.68
C LEU A 346 -0.81 17.88 -6.26
N LYS A 347 -0.73 17.59 -7.57
CA LYS A 347 0.55 17.32 -8.26
C LYS A 347 1.48 18.51 -8.26
N ASP A 348 0.96 19.74 -8.46
CA ASP A 348 1.77 20.96 -8.52
C ASP A 348 2.36 21.35 -7.14
N LYS A 349 1.83 20.79 -6.04
CA LYS A 349 2.35 21.00 -4.68
C LYS A 349 3.45 20.01 -4.28
N GLU A 350 3.74 19.00 -5.09
CA GLU A 350 4.80 18.01 -4.88
C GLU A 350 6.14 18.47 -5.43
#